data_1811a501bf3e31af49ea1aea2f917abf
#
_entry.id   1811a501bf3e31af49ea1aea2f917abf
#
_cell.length_a   1.000
_cell.length_b   1.000
_cell.length_c   1.000
_cell.angle_alpha   90.00
_cell.angle_beta   90.00
_cell.angle_gamma   90.00
#
_symmetry.space_group_name_H-M   'P 1'
#
loop_
_entity.id
_entity.type
_entity.pdbx_description
1 polymer ?
#
loop_
_entity_poly.entity_id
_entity_poly.type
_entity_poly.pdbx_seq_one_letter_code
_entity_poly.pdbx_strand_id
1 'polypeptide(L)'
;YWNNEEEQLYAFRLDDHYKRLIRSAKLIQIDCRYTKKDFTKAFIDIIKANEYEEDLSVRQTLFIDGFGSWGSAEPVEMFVAPIPRGRTSAEYNKEGLKCCVTSWRRISDETLSPRIKCGANYMNSRVGQREALRNGYDTCIFLNEVGKVAEGPGSCIFIVKAGAVITPKLTDSVLESITRDTIIQIAKANGIEVIERTIDRTELYTCDEAFLCGSAMEVTSILSVDKNVIGNGDTGNITKTLHLTYLDAVRGKLSKFKEWVTPIYE
;
A
#
# COMPACT_ATOMS: atom_id res chain seq x y z
N TYR A 1 8.42 8.91 -7.95
CA TYR A 1 8.13 8.49 -9.33
C TYR A 1 8.79 9.45 -10.32
N TRP A 2 9.48 8.90 -11.30
CA TRP A 2 10.17 9.69 -12.34
C TRP A 2 9.21 10.09 -13.46
N ASN A 3 9.21 11.37 -13.81
CA ASN A 3 8.49 11.93 -14.95
C ASN A 3 9.50 12.27 -16.06
N ASN A 4 9.58 11.45 -17.11
CA ASN A 4 10.50 11.63 -18.22
C ASN A 4 10.24 12.91 -19.04
N GLU A 5 9.01 13.44 -19.05
CA GLU A 5 8.63 14.62 -19.84
C GLU A 5 9.13 15.91 -19.17
N GLU A 6 9.14 15.93 -17.83
CA GLU A 6 9.55 17.08 -17.01
C GLU A 6 10.99 16.91 -16.45
N GLU A 7 11.64 15.77 -16.70
CA GLU A 7 12.93 15.39 -16.10
C GLU A 7 12.94 15.59 -14.58
N GLN A 8 11.81 15.18 -13.93
CA GLN A 8 11.56 15.47 -12.53
C GLN A 8 11.19 14.21 -11.76
N LEU A 9 11.79 14.05 -10.60
CA LEU A 9 11.38 13.03 -9.64
C LEU A 9 10.37 13.60 -8.65
N TYR A 10 9.21 13.00 -8.57
CA TYR A 10 8.13 13.39 -7.66
C TYR A 10 8.01 12.44 -6.48
N ALA A 11 8.09 12.98 -5.27
CA ALA A 11 7.71 12.26 -4.05
C ALA A 11 6.19 12.35 -3.84
N PHE A 12 5.55 11.20 -3.61
CA PHE A 12 4.11 11.11 -3.55
C PHE A 12 3.59 11.15 -2.11
N ARG A 13 2.73 12.11 -1.79
CA ARG A 13 2.01 12.29 -0.52
C ARG A 13 2.90 12.21 0.73
N LEU A 14 4.07 12.85 0.71
CA LEU A 14 5.05 12.81 1.81
C LEU A 14 4.44 13.20 3.15
N ASP A 15 3.65 14.27 3.20
CA ASP A 15 3.04 14.76 4.44
C ASP A 15 2.15 13.70 5.10
N ASP A 16 1.36 12.98 4.31
CA ASP A 16 0.48 11.92 4.82
C ASP A 16 1.29 10.71 5.30
N HIS A 17 2.38 10.36 4.60
CA HIS A 17 3.30 9.32 5.05
C HIS A 17 3.92 9.68 6.41
N TYR A 18 4.33 10.93 6.62
CA TYR A 18 4.92 11.36 7.89
C TYR A 18 3.90 11.49 9.01
N LYS A 19 2.68 11.96 8.73
CA LYS A 19 1.58 11.90 9.70
C LYS A 19 1.35 10.48 10.20
N ARG A 20 1.34 9.50 9.28
CA ARG A 20 1.18 8.08 9.63
C ARG A 20 2.39 7.54 10.39
N LEU A 21 3.63 7.90 10.01
CA LEU A 21 4.85 7.49 10.71
C LEU A 21 4.85 7.96 12.17
N ILE A 22 4.57 9.26 12.40
CA ILE A 22 4.48 9.84 13.75
C ILE A 22 3.35 9.17 14.56
N ARG A 23 2.20 8.91 13.94
CA ARG A 23 1.10 8.21 14.60
C ARG A 23 1.47 6.76 14.96
N SER A 24 2.17 6.07 14.07
CA SER A 24 2.66 4.71 14.36
C SER A 24 3.66 4.71 15.53
N ALA A 25 4.60 5.66 15.56
CA ALA A 25 5.54 5.83 16.69
C ALA A 25 4.79 6.07 18.00
N LYS A 26 3.78 6.94 18.00
CA LYS A 26 2.94 7.22 19.18
C LYS A 26 2.22 5.96 19.69
N LEU A 27 1.68 5.12 18.77
CA LEU A 27 0.95 3.90 19.15
C LEU A 27 1.84 2.83 19.80
N ILE A 28 3.12 2.77 19.44
CA ILE A 28 4.10 1.86 20.06
C ILE A 28 4.97 2.56 21.10
N GLN A 29 4.61 3.79 21.49
CA GLN A 29 5.25 4.56 22.58
C GLN A 29 6.75 4.79 22.36
N ILE A 30 7.12 5.10 21.11
CA ILE A 30 8.47 5.56 20.76
C ILE A 30 8.51 7.09 20.84
N ASP A 31 9.46 7.66 21.59
CA ASP A 31 9.63 9.10 21.78
C ASP A 31 10.31 9.74 20.56
N CYS A 32 9.51 9.97 19.52
CA CYS A 32 9.99 10.55 18.26
C CYS A 32 10.30 12.05 18.40
N ARG A 33 11.60 12.40 18.38
CA ARG A 33 12.08 13.79 18.42
C ARG A 33 12.04 14.50 17.06
N TYR A 34 11.85 13.75 15.96
CA TYR A 34 11.89 14.29 14.61
C TYR A 34 10.57 14.93 14.22
N THR A 35 10.68 16.05 13.53
CA THR A 35 9.55 16.77 12.92
C THR A 35 9.34 16.33 11.47
N LYS A 36 8.19 16.73 10.89
CA LYS A 36 7.97 16.52 9.45
C LYS A 36 9.05 17.19 8.57
N LYS A 37 9.60 18.33 9.01
CA LYS A 37 10.69 19.02 8.29
C LYS A 37 11.95 18.16 8.27
N ASP A 38 12.28 17.53 9.39
CA ASP A 38 13.45 16.66 9.49
C ASP A 38 13.30 15.44 8.58
N PHE A 39 12.12 14.82 8.58
CA PHE A 39 11.82 13.71 7.68
C PHE A 39 11.91 14.10 6.21
N THR A 40 11.30 15.23 5.83
CA THR A 40 11.32 15.74 4.45
C THR A 40 12.74 16.08 4.02
N LYS A 41 13.49 16.77 4.88
CA LYS A 41 14.88 17.14 4.58
C LYS A 41 15.74 15.89 4.34
N ALA A 42 15.72 14.92 5.25
CA ALA A 42 16.50 13.69 5.12
C ALA A 42 16.11 12.90 3.85
N PHE A 43 14.83 12.88 3.50
CA PHE A 43 14.32 12.23 2.28
C PHE A 43 14.87 12.91 1.01
N ILE A 44 14.76 14.23 0.92
CA ILE A 44 15.20 15.00 -0.26
C ILE A 44 16.73 14.94 -0.39
N ASP A 45 17.47 15.16 0.70
CA ASP A 45 18.92 15.20 0.71
C ASP A 45 19.52 13.89 0.19
N ILE A 46 19.04 12.73 0.65
CA ILE A 46 19.58 11.44 0.23
C ILE A 46 19.28 11.14 -1.25
N ILE A 47 18.13 11.56 -1.75
CA ILE A 47 17.77 11.35 -3.16
C ILE A 47 18.61 12.26 -4.04
N LYS A 48 18.74 13.56 -3.72
CA LYS A 48 19.58 14.50 -4.45
C LYS A 48 21.05 14.08 -4.46
N ALA A 49 21.57 13.58 -3.35
CA ALA A 49 22.95 13.12 -3.24
C ALA A 49 23.27 11.90 -4.10
N ASN A 50 22.28 11.14 -4.54
CA ASN A 50 22.43 9.97 -5.39
C ASN A 50 21.97 10.20 -6.84
N GLU A 51 21.41 11.35 -7.15
CA GLU A 51 21.04 11.76 -8.52
C GLU A 51 20.14 10.75 -9.26
N TYR A 52 19.15 10.19 -8.56
CA TYR A 52 18.25 9.19 -9.15
C TYR A 52 17.32 9.79 -10.22
N GLU A 53 17.29 9.18 -11.40
CA GLU A 53 16.41 9.50 -12.54
C GLU A 53 15.47 8.32 -12.87
N GLU A 54 15.00 7.61 -11.86
CA GLU A 54 14.16 6.43 -12.01
C GLU A 54 13.13 6.31 -10.88
N ASP A 55 12.16 5.40 -11.03
CA ASP A 55 11.17 5.11 -9.99
C ASP A 55 11.84 4.48 -8.77
N LEU A 56 11.59 5.02 -7.58
CA LEU A 56 12.18 4.60 -6.33
C LEU A 56 11.14 4.11 -5.33
N SER A 57 11.48 3.06 -4.58
CA SER A 57 10.82 2.73 -3.33
C SER A 57 11.68 3.23 -2.17
N VAL A 58 11.23 4.27 -1.46
CA VAL A 58 12.00 4.83 -0.34
C VAL A 58 11.46 4.34 0.98
N ARG A 59 12.32 3.69 1.77
CA ARG A 59 12.01 3.30 3.14
C ARG A 59 12.59 4.30 4.11
N GLN A 60 11.73 4.99 4.86
CA GLN A 60 12.13 5.83 5.98
C GLN A 60 11.62 5.20 7.26
N THR A 61 12.53 4.96 8.20
CA THR A 61 12.25 4.12 9.39
C THR A 61 12.76 4.81 10.64
N LEU A 62 11.92 4.84 11.68
CA LEU A 62 12.32 5.13 13.04
C LEU A 62 12.64 3.83 13.77
N PHE A 63 13.66 3.83 14.61
CA PHE A 63 14.07 2.69 15.43
C PHE A 63 14.66 3.15 16.75
N ILE A 64 14.64 2.28 17.75
CA ILE A 64 15.35 2.50 19.01
C ILE A 64 16.82 2.15 18.79
N ASP A 65 17.71 3.13 18.98
CA ASP A 65 19.16 2.98 18.83
C ASP A 65 19.84 2.96 20.19
N GLY A 66 19.88 1.80 20.83
CA GLY A 66 20.52 1.67 22.12
C GLY A 66 20.38 0.28 22.75
N PHE A 67 21.13 0.08 23.82
CA PHE A 67 21.11 -1.13 24.64
C PHE A 67 19.99 -1.06 25.68
N GLY A 68 18.75 -0.99 25.20
CA GLY A 68 17.60 -0.99 26.09
C GLY A 68 16.90 -2.35 26.16
N SER A 69 16.02 -2.49 27.12
CA SER A 69 15.02 -3.54 27.12
C SER A 69 13.95 -3.24 26.06
N TRP A 70 13.09 -4.20 25.78
CA TRP A 70 11.95 -4.00 24.88
C TRP A 70 10.95 -2.92 25.33
N GLY A 71 11.03 -2.45 26.58
CA GLY A 71 10.27 -1.31 27.09
C GLY A 71 10.96 0.04 26.89
N SER A 72 12.14 0.11 26.25
CA SER A 72 12.83 1.37 26.00
C SER A 72 12.09 2.17 24.94
N ALA A 73 11.93 3.49 25.19
CA ALA A 73 11.30 4.43 24.27
C ALA A 73 12.32 5.30 23.50
N GLU A 74 13.57 5.34 23.98
CA GLU A 74 14.67 6.16 23.46
C GLU A 74 16.05 5.48 23.68
N PRO A 75 17.14 5.93 23.04
CA PRO A 75 17.16 6.97 22.02
C PRO A 75 16.52 6.52 20.71
N VAL A 76 15.90 7.46 20.00
CA VAL A 76 15.25 7.19 18.71
C VAL A 76 16.08 7.77 17.58
N GLU A 77 16.41 6.94 16.62
CA GLU A 77 17.11 7.33 15.42
C GLU A 77 16.28 7.02 14.16
N MET A 78 16.76 7.53 13.01
CA MET A 78 16.11 7.42 11.74
C MET A 78 17.10 7.01 10.66
N PHE A 79 16.68 6.11 9.77
CA PHE A 79 17.38 5.93 8.50
C PHE A 79 16.44 6.12 7.30
N VAL A 80 17.02 6.47 6.15
CA VAL A 80 16.33 6.57 4.87
C VAL A 80 17.07 5.71 3.86
N ALA A 81 16.37 4.79 3.22
CA ALA A 81 16.92 3.90 2.21
C ALA A 81 16.13 4.03 0.90
N PRO A 82 16.62 4.80 -0.08
CA PRO A 82 16.09 4.77 -1.44
C PRO A 82 16.52 3.47 -2.11
N ILE A 83 15.60 2.81 -2.77
CA ILE A 83 15.81 1.52 -3.44
C ILE A 83 15.31 1.67 -4.87
N PRO A 84 16.20 1.76 -5.87
CA PRO A 84 15.83 1.66 -7.28
C PRO A 84 15.09 0.36 -7.50
N ARG A 85 13.94 0.44 -8.13
CA ARG A 85 13.09 -0.72 -8.24
C ARG A 85 12.19 -0.63 -9.46
N GLY A 86 12.27 -1.63 -10.32
CA GLY A 86 11.30 -1.81 -11.38
C GLY A 86 9.88 -1.84 -10.80
N ARG A 87 8.90 -1.39 -11.56
CA ARG A 87 7.51 -1.33 -11.14
C ARG A 87 6.91 -2.73 -11.06
N THR A 88 6.51 -3.15 -9.87
CA THR A 88 5.83 -4.42 -9.64
C THR A 88 4.55 -4.52 -10.49
N SER A 89 3.77 -3.43 -10.56
CA SER A 89 2.55 -3.41 -11.37
C SER A 89 2.80 -3.58 -12.88
N ALA A 90 3.94 -3.14 -13.40
CA ALA A 90 4.27 -3.31 -14.82
C ALA A 90 4.53 -4.78 -15.16
N GLU A 91 5.09 -5.56 -14.24
CA GLU A 91 5.33 -6.99 -14.39
C GLU A 91 4.01 -7.78 -14.30
N TYR A 92 3.24 -7.55 -13.21
CA TYR A 92 2.00 -8.30 -12.96
C TYR A 92 0.77 -7.81 -13.73
N ASN A 93 0.73 -6.56 -14.22
CA ASN A 93 -0.42 -6.10 -14.99
C ASN A 93 -0.52 -6.68 -16.42
N LYS A 94 0.51 -7.38 -16.87
CA LYS A 94 0.42 -8.17 -18.12
C LYS A 94 -0.32 -9.49 -17.92
N GLU A 95 -0.18 -10.10 -16.75
CA GLU A 95 -0.67 -11.44 -16.46
C GLU A 95 -1.67 -11.47 -15.29
N GLY A 96 -1.73 -10.39 -14.48
CA GLY A 96 -2.54 -10.30 -13.26
C GLY A 96 -2.11 -11.30 -12.18
N LEU A 97 -2.72 -11.21 -10.98
CA LEU A 97 -2.37 -12.03 -9.83
C LEU A 97 -3.34 -13.20 -9.65
N LYS A 98 -2.80 -14.36 -9.32
CA LYS A 98 -3.52 -15.52 -8.81
C LYS A 98 -3.37 -15.57 -7.29
N CYS A 99 -4.44 -15.29 -6.57
CA CYS A 99 -4.43 -15.21 -5.11
C CYS A 99 -5.06 -16.46 -4.47
N CYS A 100 -4.70 -16.72 -3.21
CA CYS A 100 -5.48 -17.60 -2.34
C CYS A 100 -5.95 -16.85 -1.09
N VAL A 101 -7.00 -17.32 -0.47
CA VAL A 101 -7.31 -16.93 0.91
C VAL A 101 -6.46 -17.80 1.82
N THR A 102 -5.49 -17.18 2.51
CA THR A 102 -4.56 -17.88 3.40
C THR A 102 -5.27 -18.48 4.62
N SER A 103 -4.73 -19.56 5.17
CA SER A 103 -5.20 -20.14 6.44
C SER A 103 -4.91 -19.25 7.66
N TRP A 104 -3.93 -18.34 7.53
CA TRP A 104 -3.56 -17.38 8.57
C TRP A 104 -4.57 -16.25 8.67
N ARG A 105 -4.85 -15.79 9.89
CA ARG A 105 -5.67 -14.61 10.12
C ARG A 105 -4.81 -13.35 10.13
N ARG A 106 -5.41 -12.23 9.69
CA ARG A 106 -4.79 -10.92 9.84
C ARG A 106 -4.70 -10.56 11.33
N ILE A 107 -3.60 -9.91 11.72
CA ILE A 107 -3.47 -9.34 13.07
C ILE A 107 -4.66 -8.44 13.39
N SER A 108 -5.09 -8.44 14.66
CA SER A 108 -6.21 -7.61 15.13
C SER A 108 -5.74 -6.45 16.00
N ASP A 109 -6.59 -5.45 16.18
CA ASP A 109 -6.30 -4.27 16.99
C ASP A 109 -6.07 -4.62 18.48
N GLU A 110 -6.61 -5.76 18.93
CA GLU A 110 -6.45 -6.27 20.30
C GLU A 110 -5.11 -6.97 20.56
N THR A 111 -4.40 -7.38 19.49
CA THR A 111 -3.12 -8.11 19.62
C THR A 111 -1.95 -7.25 19.18
N LEU A 112 -1.94 -6.84 17.92
CA LEU A 112 -0.93 -5.98 17.33
C LEU A 112 -1.60 -5.14 16.24
N SER A 113 -1.90 -3.88 16.55
CA SER A 113 -2.77 -3.06 15.71
C SER A 113 -2.31 -3.00 14.25
N PRO A 114 -3.18 -3.34 13.27
CA PRO A 114 -2.88 -3.19 11.85
C PRO A 114 -2.68 -1.72 11.43
N ARG A 115 -3.10 -0.75 12.26
CA ARG A 115 -2.86 0.69 12.04
C ARG A 115 -1.40 1.08 12.17
N ILE A 116 -0.59 0.27 12.86
CA ILE A 116 0.83 0.53 13.07
C ILE A 116 1.62 -0.03 11.87
N LYS A 117 2.26 0.85 11.11
CA LYS A 117 3.14 0.41 10.02
C LYS A 117 4.54 0.14 10.55
N CYS A 118 4.74 -1.04 11.15
CA CYS A 118 6.02 -1.47 11.72
C CYS A 118 6.49 -2.81 11.16
N GLY A 119 7.77 -3.10 11.34
CA GLY A 119 8.41 -4.34 10.86
C GLY A 119 7.78 -5.61 11.45
N ALA A 120 7.35 -5.57 12.72
CA ALA A 120 6.72 -6.71 13.40
C ALA A 120 5.45 -7.19 12.70
N ASN A 121 4.61 -6.28 12.20
CA ASN A 121 3.37 -6.62 11.50
C ASN A 121 3.61 -7.42 10.21
N TYR A 122 4.78 -7.24 9.58
CA TYR A 122 5.15 -7.98 8.37
C TYR A 122 5.51 -9.43 8.60
N MET A 123 5.71 -9.87 9.86
CA MET A 123 5.85 -11.31 10.16
C MET A 123 4.56 -12.06 9.86
N ASN A 124 3.40 -11.49 10.22
CA ASN A 124 2.09 -12.02 9.82
C ASN A 124 1.93 -12.06 8.30
N SER A 125 2.30 -10.97 7.61
CA SER A 125 2.29 -10.91 6.15
C SER A 125 3.17 -12.00 5.52
N ARG A 126 4.36 -12.22 6.07
CA ARG A 126 5.33 -13.20 5.57
C ARG A 126 4.79 -14.64 5.63
N VAL A 127 4.14 -15.05 6.71
CA VAL A 127 3.64 -16.43 6.83
C VAL A 127 2.54 -16.72 5.83
N GLY A 128 1.60 -15.79 5.61
CA GLY A 128 0.57 -15.94 4.58
C GLY A 128 1.14 -15.94 3.16
N GLN A 129 2.07 -15.02 2.87
CA GLN A 129 2.74 -14.99 1.57
C GLN A 129 3.51 -16.30 1.29
N ARG A 130 4.21 -16.83 2.26
CA ARG A 130 4.96 -18.11 2.11
C ARG A 130 4.03 -19.30 1.90
N GLU A 131 2.86 -19.30 2.54
CA GLU A 131 1.82 -20.30 2.29
C GLU A 131 1.32 -20.21 0.85
N ALA A 132 0.97 -19.02 0.36
CA ALA A 132 0.52 -18.80 -1.01
C ALA A 132 1.54 -19.32 -2.03
N LEU A 133 2.81 -18.92 -1.92
CA LEU A 133 3.87 -19.34 -2.83
C LEU A 133 4.08 -20.87 -2.84
N ARG A 134 4.02 -21.52 -1.67
CA ARG A 134 4.13 -22.99 -1.60
C ARG A 134 2.96 -23.71 -2.28
N ASN A 135 1.80 -23.07 -2.32
CA ASN A 135 0.58 -23.60 -2.93
C ASN A 135 0.40 -23.17 -4.40
N GLY A 136 1.43 -22.53 -5.01
CA GLY A 136 1.42 -22.16 -6.42
C GLY A 136 0.60 -20.90 -6.75
N TYR A 137 0.39 -20.01 -5.77
CA TYR A 137 -0.22 -18.70 -5.96
C TYR A 137 0.82 -17.60 -5.89
N ASP A 138 0.55 -16.45 -6.49
CA ASP A 138 1.44 -15.29 -6.48
C ASP A 138 1.43 -14.58 -5.13
N THR A 139 0.26 -14.50 -4.49
CA THR A 139 0.07 -13.85 -3.20
C THR A 139 -1.21 -14.35 -2.51
N CYS A 140 -1.51 -13.80 -1.33
CA CYS A 140 -2.69 -14.18 -0.56
C CYS A 140 -3.57 -13.00 -0.17
N ILE A 141 -4.77 -13.32 0.26
CA ILE A 141 -5.72 -12.44 0.91
C ILE A 141 -5.94 -12.97 2.33
N PHE A 142 -5.81 -12.09 3.32
CA PHE A 142 -6.10 -12.41 4.71
C PHE A 142 -7.58 -12.17 5.02
N LEU A 143 -8.15 -13.04 5.84
CA LEU A 143 -9.37 -12.74 6.55
C LEU A 143 -9.02 -12.23 7.96
N ASN A 144 -9.87 -11.39 8.52
CA ASN A 144 -9.77 -10.98 9.91
C ASN A 144 -10.23 -12.10 10.87
N GLU A 145 -10.23 -11.86 12.16
CA GLU A 145 -10.58 -12.83 13.20
C GLU A 145 -12.01 -13.38 13.09
N VAL A 146 -12.94 -12.55 12.58
CA VAL A 146 -14.34 -12.94 12.38
C VAL A 146 -14.63 -13.48 10.97
N GLY A 147 -13.59 -13.76 10.18
CA GLY A 147 -13.69 -14.41 8.87
C GLY A 147 -14.07 -13.48 7.72
N LYS A 148 -14.00 -12.16 7.90
CA LYS A 148 -14.23 -11.17 6.83
C LYS A 148 -12.93 -10.82 6.12
N VAL A 149 -13.03 -10.40 4.88
CA VAL A 149 -11.86 -9.97 4.07
C VAL A 149 -11.20 -8.77 4.74
N ALA A 150 -9.87 -8.86 4.92
CA ALA A 150 -9.05 -7.80 5.46
C ALA A 150 -8.19 -7.16 4.34
N GLU A 151 -7.01 -7.68 4.11
CA GLU A 151 -6.07 -7.12 3.13
C GLU A 151 -5.08 -8.18 2.61
N GLY A 152 -4.24 -7.83 1.63
CA GLY A 152 -3.09 -8.64 1.22
C GLY A 152 -1.89 -8.51 2.17
N PRO A 153 -0.78 -9.21 1.92
CA PRO A 153 0.40 -9.23 2.81
C PRO A 153 1.05 -7.85 3.03
N GLY A 154 0.91 -6.93 2.09
CA GLY A 154 1.46 -5.57 2.20
C GLY A 154 0.67 -4.57 1.34
N SER A 155 -0.59 -4.88 1.06
CA SER A 155 -1.46 -4.15 0.14
C SER A 155 -2.92 -4.23 0.58
N CYS A 156 -3.68 -3.19 0.35
CA CYS A 156 -5.13 -3.20 0.55
C CYS A 156 -5.83 -3.84 -0.65
N ILE A 157 -7.01 -4.41 -0.42
CA ILE A 157 -7.83 -5.05 -1.45
C ILE A 157 -9.04 -4.19 -1.80
N PHE A 158 -9.40 -4.22 -3.07
CA PHE A 158 -10.66 -3.71 -3.61
C PHE A 158 -11.30 -4.78 -4.49
N ILE A 159 -12.62 -4.81 -4.49
CA ILE A 159 -13.41 -5.55 -5.47
C ILE A 159 -14.33 -4.58 -6.22
N VAL A 160 -14.71 -4.94 -7.43
CA VAL A 160 -15.72 -4.21 -8.20
C VAL A 160 -16.95 -5.10 -8.34
N LYS A 161 -18.12 -4.55 -8.09
CA LYS A 161 -19.40 -5.23 -8.31
C LYS A 161 -20.45 -4.25 -8.78
N ALA A 162 -21.12 -4.59 -9.87
CA ALA A 162 -22.15 -3.74 -10.50
C ALA A 162 -21.67 -2.29 -10.75
N GLY A 163 -20.40 -2.12 -11.11
CA GLY A 163 -19.80 -0.81 -11.40
C GLY A 163 -19.32 -0.03 -10.16
N ALA A 164 -19.61 -0.47 -8.94
CA ALA A 164 -19.12 0.15 -7.71
C ALA A 164 -17.80 -0.49 -7.24
N VAL A 165 -16.89 0.34 -6.76
CA VAL A 165 -15.63 -0.06 -6.12
C VAL A 165 -15.84 -0.24 -4.63
N ILE A 166 -15.56 -1.43 -4.11
CA ILE A 166 -15.83 -1.81 -2.73
C ILE A 166 -14.53 -2.19 -2.04
N THR A 167 -14.30 -1.73 -0.82
CA THR A 167 -13.11 -2.06 -0.02
C THR A 167 -13.48 -2.29 1.43
N PRO A 168 -12.77 -3.17 2.17
CA PRO A 168 -13.01 -3.39 3.59
C PRO A 168 -12.90 -2.08 4.40
N LYS A 169 -13.68 -1.98 5.47
CA LYS A 169 -13.56 -0.89 6.44
C LYS A 169 -12.19 -0.94 7.12
N LEU A 170 -11.73 0.19 7.61
CA LEU A 170 -10.49 0.24 8.42
C LEU A 170 -10.58 -0.59 9.70
N THR A 171 -11.79 -0.85 10.20
CA THR A 171 -12.06 -1.73 11.35
C THR A 171 -12.01 -3.22 11.03
N ASP A 172 -11.89 -3.59 9.76
CA ASP A 172 -11.76 -5.00 9.32
C ASP A 172 -10.28 -5.47 9.31
N SER A 173 -9.47 -4.97 10.24
CA SER A 173 -8.03 -5.29 10.38
C SER A 173 -7.17 -4.82 9.21
N VAL A 174 -7.46 -3.65 8.66
CA VAL A 174 -6.78 -3.04 7.50
C VAL A 174 -5.86 -1.91 7.93
N LEU A 175 -4.69 -1.82 7.31
CA LEU A 175 -3.82 -0.66 7.45
C LEU A 175 -4.49 0.59 6.85
N GLU A 176 -4.40 1.73 7.53
CA GLU A 176 -4.76 3.04 6.97
C GLU A 176 -3.78 3.45 5.86
N SER A 177 -3.95 2.82 4.70
CA SER A 177 -3.06 2.95 3.56
C SER A 177 -3.31 4.26 2.80
N ILE A 178 -2.22 4.97 2.52
CA ILE A 178 -2.27 6.20 1.72
C ILE A 178 -2.65 5.88 0.27
N THR A 179 -2.14 4.78 -0.28
CA THR A 179 -2.55 4.34 -1.62
C THR A 179 -4.02 3.97 -1.69
N ARG A 180 -4.56 3.28 -0.65
CA ARG A 180 -6.00 2.99 -0.57
C ARG A 180 -6.83 4.28 -0.61
N ASP A 181 -6.48 5.27 0.22
CA ASP A 181 -7.14 6.57 0.23
C ASP A 181 -7.03 7.28 -1.12
N THR A 182 -5.86 7.22 -1.75
CA THR A 182 -5.64 7.75 -3.10
C THR A 182 -6.60 7.13 -4.12
N ILE A 183 -6.74 5.80 -4.13
CA ILE A 183 -7.63 5.10 -5.05
C ILE A 183 -9.09 5.47 -4.81
N ILE A 184 -9.51 5.61 -3.55
CA ILE A 184 -10.86 6.10 -3.19
C ILE A 184 -11.10 7.50 -3.78
N GLN A 185 -10.15 8.41 -3.63
CA GLN A 185 -10.28 9.77 -4.15
C GLN A 185 -10.26 9.81 -5.68
N ILE A 186 -9.40 9.02 -6.33
CA ILE A 186 -9.35 8.88 -7.80
C ILE A 186 -10.68 8.31 -8.32
N ALA A 187 -11.21 7.25 -7.71
CA ALA A 187 -12.48 6.67 -8.12
C ALA A 187 -13.61 7.68 -8.06
N LYS A 188 -13.76 8.39 -6.92
CA LYS A 188 -14.74 9.47 -6.76
C LYS A 188 -14.57 10.58 -7.80
N ALA A 189 -13.33 10.95 -8.10
CA ALA A 189 -13.00 11.97 -9.08
C ALA A 189 -13.36 11.58 -10.53
N ASN A 190 -13.45 10.27 -10.79
CA ASN A 190 -13.89 9.69 -12.07
C ASN A 190 -15.39 9.34 -12.08
N GLY A 191 -16.16 9.75 -11.05
CA GLY A 191 -17.60 9.45 -10.96
C GLY A 191 -17.92 7.99 -10.64
N ILE A 192 -16.95 7.23 -10.14
CA ILE A 192 -17.12 5.83 -9.76
C ILE A 192 -17.56 5.78 -8.30
N GLU A 193 -18.67 5.08 -8.01
CA GLU A 193 -19.15 4.88 -6.66
C GLU A 193 -18.13 4.09 -5.83
N VAL A 194 -17.88 4.53 -4.60
CA VAL A 194 -16.99 3.84 -3.66
C VAL A 194 -17.73 3.50 -2.37
N ILE A 195 -17.71 2.23 -2.00
CA ILE A 195 -18.38 1.71 -0.80
C ILE A 195 -17.33 1.11 0.14
N GLU A 196 -17.19 1.69 1.32
CA GLU A 196 -16.37 1.14 2.40
C GLU A 196 -17.26 0.29 3.31
N ARG A 197 -17.18 -1.04 3.16
CA ARG A 197 -17.97 -2.00 3.94
C ARG A 197 -17.21 -3.29 4.18
N THR A 198 -17.68 -4.05 5.13
CA THR A 198 -17.23 -5.43 5.32
C THR A 198 -17.53 -6.28 4.07
N ILE A 199 -16.60 -7.15 3.69
CA ILE A 199 -16.66 -8.03 2.53
C ILE A 199 -16.60 -9.47 3.01
N ASP A 200 -17.52 -10.30 2.54
CA ASP A 200 -17.51 -11.74 2.79
C ASP A 200 -16.51 -12.46 1.87
N ARG A 201 -15.91 -13.57 2.36
CA ARG A 201 -14.98 -14.37 1.55
C ARG A 201 -15.55 -14.74 0.18
N THR A 202 -16.81 -15.16 0.14
CA THR A 202 -17.44 -15.61 -1.10
C THR A 202 -17.70 -14.51 -2.11
N GLU A 203 -17.71 -13.25 -1.69
CA GLU A 203 -17.78 -12.13 -2.62
C GLU A 203 -16.53 -12.03 -3.51
N LEU A 204 -15.37 -12.49 -3.02
CA LEU A 204 -14.15 -12.57 -3.82
C LEU A 204 -14.29 -13.49 -5.04
N TYR A 205 -15.20 -14.48 -4.98
CA TYR A 205 -15.42 -15.42 -6.08
C TYR A 205 -16.47 -14.97 -7.10
N THR A 206 -17.22 -13.94 -6.75
CA THR A 206 -18.40 -13.49 -7.53
C THR A 206 -18.36 -12.01 -7.90
N CYS A 207 -17.26 -11.32 -7.61
CA CYS A 207 -17.06 -9.95 -8.03
C CYS A 207 -16.70 -9.86 -9.52
N ASP A 208 -16.94 -8.70 -10.12
CA ASP A 208 -16.69 -8.46 -11.54
C ASP A 208 -15.20 -8.20 -11.81
N GLU A 209 -14.53 -7.47 -10.89
CA GLU A 209 -13.10 -7.18 -10.90
C GLU A 209 -12.57 -7.22 -9.46
N ALA A 210 -11.25 -7.46 -9.30
CA ALA A 210 -10.56 -7.27 -8.03
C ALA A 210 -9.13 -6.80 -8.27
N PHE A 211 -8.59 -6.03 -7.31
CA PHE A 211 -7.20 -5.59 -7.35
C PHE A 211 -6.63 -5.35 -5.96
N LEU A 212 -5.31 -5.43 -5.87
CA LEU A 212 -4.53 -4.99 -4.71
C LEU A 212 -3.95 -3.60 -4.97
N CYS A 213 -3.79 -2.81 -3.89
CA CYS A 213 -3.07 -1.55 -4.00
C CYS A 213 -2.13 -1.29 -2.82
N GLY A 214 -1.04 -0.58 -3.10
CA GLY A 214 -0.03 -0.21 -2.10
C GLY A 214 1.15 0.49 -2.77
N SER A 215 2.02 1.15 -1.99
CA SER A 215 3.15 1.92 -2.57
C SER A 215 4.07 1.10 -3.47
N ALA A 216 4.30 -0.18 -3.14
CA ALA A 216 5.11 -1.08 -3.97
C ALA A 216 4.27 -1.87 -4.98
N MET A 217 2.99 -2.15 -4.66
CA MET A 217 2.07 -2.89 -5.50
C MET A 217 1.38 -1.98 -6.53
N GLU A 218 1.39 -0.67 -6.32
CA GLU A 218 0.62 0.32 -7.10
C GLU A 218 -0.86 -0.10 -7.17
N VAL A 219 -1.39 -0.34 -8.36
CA VAL A 219 -2.70 -0.98 -8.58
C VAL A 219 -2.47 -2.22 -9.43
N THR A 220 -2.71 -3.39 -8.87
CA THR A 220 -2.43 -4.67 -9.53
C THR A 220 -3.65 -5.57 -9.50
N SER A 221 -4.10 -6.00 -10.68
CA SER A 221 -5.30 -6.81 -10.85
C SER A 221 -5.16 -8.19 -10.22
N ILE A 222 -6.26 -8.72 -9.69
CA ILE A 222 -6.41 -10.11 -9.28
C ILE A 222 -7.31 -10.81 -10.31
N LEU A 223 -6.82 -11.87 -10.94
CA LEU A 223 -7.56 -12.61 -11.96
C LEU A 223 -8.24 -13.87 -11.43
N SER A 224 -7.76 -14.37 -10.29
CA SER A 224 -8.41 -15.52 -9.62
C SER A 224 -8.13 -15.52 -8.11
N VAL A 225 -9.09 -16.06 -7.35
CA VAL A 225 -8.94 -16.33 -5.92
C VAL A 225 -9.34 -17.77 -5.65
N ASP A 226 -8.47 -18.54 -4.96
CA ASP A 226 -8.68 -19.97 -4.67
C ASP A 226 -9.05 -20.77 -5.95
N LYS A 227 -8.40 -20.45 -7.09
CA LYS A 227 -8.67 -20.99 -8.44
C LYS A 227 -10.02 -20.61 -9.04
N ASN A 228 -10.85 -19.81 -8.35
CA ASN A 228 -12.05 -19.24 -8.94
C ASN A 228 -11.66 -18.02 -9.77
N VAL A 229 -11.98 -18.03 -11.05
CA VAL A 229 -11.73 -16.92 -11.98
C VAL A 229 -12.62 -15.75 -11.62
N ILE A 230 -12.06 -14.53 -11.59
CA ILE A 230 -12.79 -13.29 -11.37
C ILE A 230 -13.21 -12.71 -12.73
N GLY A 231 -14.47 -12.33 -12.86
CA GLY A 231 -15.01 -11.80 -14.10
C GLY A 231 -14.78 -12.75 -15.28
N ASN A 232 -14.10 -12.24 -16.30
CA ASN A 232 -13.71 -13.03 -17.49
C ASN A 232 -12.26 -13.54 -17.44
N GLY A 233 -11.55 -13.32 -16.34
CA GLY A 233 -10.15 -13.70 -16.18
C GLY A 233 -9.14 -12.67 -16.69
N ASP A 234 -9.59 -11.48 -17.04
CA ASP A 234 -8.76 -10.36 -17.48
C ASP A 234 -8.86 -9.16 -16.54
N THR A 235 -7.93 -8.20 -16.68
CA THR A 235 -8.02 -6.93 -15.99
C THR A 235 -9.23 -6.14 -16.45
N GLY A 236 -10.15 -5.86 -15.51
CA GLY A 236 -11.37 -5.11 -15.82
C GLY A 236 -11.14 -3.63 -16.11
N ASN A 237 -12.15 -2.99 -16.70
CA ASN A 237 -12.04 -1.61 -17.18
C ASN A 237 -11.91 -0.59 -16.04
N ILE A 238 -12.60 -0.81 -14.91
CA ILE A 238 -12.51 0.09 -13.76
C ILE A 238 -11.10 0.01 -13.16
N THR A 239 -10.57 -1.20 -12.98
CA THR A 239 -9.20 -1.41 -12.50
C THR A 239 -8.18 -0.75 -13.42
N LYS A 240 -8.30 -0.89 -14.75
CA LYS A 240 -7.43 -0.21 -15.72
C LYS A 240 -7.50 1.31 -15.60
N THR A 241 -8.70 1.86 -15.50
CA THR A 241 -8.89 3.32 -15.34
C THR A 241 -8.23 3.83 -14.09
N LEU A 242 -8.44 3.16 -12.95
CA LEU A 242 -7.84 3.54 -11.67
C LEU A 242 -6.32 3.41 -11.71
N HIS A 243 -5.79 2.36 -12.32
CA HIS A 243 -4.35 2.15 -12.48
C HIS A 243 -3.70 3.27 -13.30
N LEU A 244 -4.22 3.58 -14.49
CA LEU A 244 -3.66 4.61 -15.36
C LEU A 244 -3.75 5.99 -14.72
N THR A 245 -4.91 6.34 -14.13
CA THR A 245 -5.08 7.61 -13.42
C THR A 245 -4.14 7.72 -12.22
N TYR A 246 -3.91 6.62 -11.49
CA TYR A 246 -2.92 6.58 -10.40
C TYR A 246 -1.51 6.87 -10.91
N LEU A 247 -1.10 6.24 -12.03
CA LEU A 247 0.22 6.46 -12.60
C LEU A 247 0.47 7.90 -13.07
N ASP A 248 -0.56 8.53 -13.62
CA ASP A 248 -0.49 9.94 -14.01
C ASP A 248 -0.46 10.87 -12.79
N ALA A 249 -1.25 10.56 -11.77
CA ALA A 249 -1.28 11.33 -10.52
C ALA A 249 0.08 11.32 -9.79
N VAL A 250 0.72 10.15 -9.64
CA VAL A 250 2.01 10.03 -8.94
C VAL A 250 3.18 10.68 -9.69
N ARG A 251 3.04 10.92 -10.99
CA ARG A 251 4.02 11.61 -11.84
C ARG A 251 3.73 13.10 -12.03
N GLY A 252 2.74 13.65 -11.30
CA GLY A 252 2.40 15.06 -11.38
C GLY A 252 1.71 15.50 -12.68
N LYS A 253 1.28 14.56 -13.54
CA LYS A 253 0.63 14.85 -14.84
C LYS A 253 -0.79 15.39 -14.70
N LEU A 254 -1.44 15.19 -13.55
CA LEU A 254 -2.82 15.61 -13.33
C LEU A 254 -2.90 16.83 -12.42
N SER A 255 -3.29 17.98 -12.97
CA SER A 255 -3.44 19.26 -12.24
C SER A 255 -4.36 19.12 -11.02
N LYS A 256 -5.41 18.30 -11.13
CA LYS A 256 -6.37 18.03 -10.04
C LYS A 256 -5.73 17.44 -8.78
N PHE A 257 -4.59 16.77 -8.91
CA PHE A 257 -3.88 16.08 -7.82
C PHE A 257 -2.45 16.61 -7.64
N LYS A 258 -2.18 17.84 -8.09
CA LYS A 258 -0.83 18.44 -8.02
C LYS A 258 -0.33 18.59 -6.58
N GLU A 259 -1.22 18.77 -5.61
CA GLU A 259 -0.89 18.85 -4.20
C GLU A 259 -0.41 17.53 -3.58
N TRP A 260 -0.61 16.41 -4.28
CA TRP A 260 -0.13 15.11 -3.81
C TRP A 260 1.33 14.85 -4.09
N VAL A 261 1.94 15.63 -4.96
CA VAL A 261 3.32 15.44 -5.38
C VAL A 261 4.22 16.57 -4.93
N THR A 262 5.42 16.22 -4.50
CA THR A 262 6.49 17.15 -4.14
C THR A 262 7.65 16.94 -5.10
N PRO A 263 8.05 17.94 -5.90
CA PRO A 263 9.21 17.83 -6.77
C PRO A 263 10.48 17.70 -5.93
N ILE A 264 11.42 16.88 -6.38
CA ILE A 264 12.69 16.65 -5.69
C ILE A 264 13.80 17.53 -6.28
N TYR A 265 13.89 17.58 -7.59
CA TYR A 265 14.86 18.43 -8.31
C TYR A 265 14.24 19.79 -8.61
N GLU A 266 15.08 20.82 -8.61
CA GLU A 266 14.70 22.22 -8.93
C GLU A 266 15.03 22.56 -10.37
#